data_2da4b6caf72bbbd4402037cc10ec8172
#
_entry.id   2da4b6caf72bbbd4402037cc10ec8172
#
_cell.length_a   1.000
_cell.length_b   1.000
_cell.length_c   1.000
_cell.angle_alpha   90.00
_cell.angle_beta   90.00
_cell.angle_gamma   90.00
#
_symmetry.space_group_name_H-M   'P 1'
#
loop_
_entity.id
_entity.type
_entity.pdbx_description
1 polymer ?
#
loop_
_entity_poly.entity_id
_entity_poly.type
_entity_poly.pdbx_seq_one_letter_code
_entity_poly.pdbx_strand_id
1 'polypeptide(L)'
;MISGRNKMALPEKYARRPTTAESCHWSSQPITFDHHDYSASIRRAGWAALVLDPIIDGYHFTRVLMDGGSSLNLIYQNIICEMGIDPTKICHSKTTFKGVTPGPGAHCTCSLLLKVIFGFPDNFRSENLSFHIALFQSGFQALLGREAFARFNAMPHYASLTLKMPGPRGIISLKGKH
;
A
#
# COMPACT_ATOMS: atom_id res chain seq x y z
N MET A 1 8.83 13.44 -2.31
CA MET A 1 8.92 13.53 -3.78
C MET A 1 8.59 12.16 -4.35
N ILE A 2 7.64 12.10 -5.27
CA ILE A 2 7.44 10.90 -6.10
C ILE A 2 8.64 10.84 -7.03
N SER A 3 9.31 9.68 -7.11
CA SER A 3 10.44 9.52 -8.01
C SER A 3 9.94 9.53 -9.47
N GLY A 4 10.25 10.62 -10.17
CA GLY A 4 9.89 10.82 -11.57
C GLY A 4 8.63 11.66 -11.77
N ARG A 5 8.73 12.79 -12.44
CA ARG A 5 7.61 13.68 -12.83
C ARG A 5 6.67 13.09 -13.88
N ASN A 6 6.97 11.91 -14.41
CA ASN A 6 6.16 11.26 -15.43
C ASN A 6 5.51 10.00 -14.85
N LYS A 7 4.23 9.85 -15.15
CA LYS A 7 3.51 8.60 -14.95
C LYS A 7 4.30 7.52 -15.67
N MET A 8 4.85 6.57 -14.91
CA MET A 8 5.51 5.43 -15.53
C MET A 8 4.46 4.68 -16.34
N ALA A 9 4.67 4.59 -17.65
CA ALA A 9 3.93 3.61 -18.42
C ALA A 9 4.18 2.27 -17.71
N LEU A 10 3.11 1.69 -17.15
CA LEU A 10 3.21 0.33 -16.61
C LEU A 10 3.81 -0.53 -17.68
N PRO A 11 4.93 -1.22 -17.43
CA PRO A 11 5.47 -2.15 -18.40
C PRO A 11 4.33 -3.05 -18.87
N GLU A 12 4.23 -3.32 -20.16
CA GLU A 12 3.14 -4.07 -20.79
C GLU A 12 2.84 -5.40 -20.08
N LYS A 13 3.84 -5.95 -19.40
CA LYS A 13 3.77 -7.13 -18.54
C LYS A 13 2.89 -6.96 -17.28
N TYR A 14 2.67 -5.74 -16.79
CA TYR A 14 1.74 -5.45 -15.69
C TYR A 14 0.31 -5.16 -16.20
N ALA A 15 0.15 -4.89 -17.50
CA ALA A 15 -1.14 -4.55 -18.10
C ALA A 15 -2.02 -5.79 -18.39
N ARG A 16 -1.47 -6.98 -18.41
CA ARG A 16 -2.08 -8.16 -19.04
C ARG A 16 -2.87 -9.12 -18.16
N ARG A 17 -3.10 -8.86 -16.86
CA ARG A 17 -4.00 -9.75 -16.09
C ARG A 17 -4.92 -8.96 -15.19
N PRO A 18 -6.25 -8.99 -15.45
CA PRO A 18 -7.21 -8.67 -14.42
C PRO A 18 -7.03 -9.71 -13.32
N THR A 19 -6.70 -9.26 -12.13
CA THR A 19 -6.80 -10.09 -10.94
C THR A 19 -8.28 -10.17 -10.64
N THR A 20 -8.98 -11.11 -11.23
CA THR A 20 -10.31 -11.44 -10.78
C THR A 20 -10.15 -12.12 -9.41
N ALA A 21 -11.07 -11.82 -8.50
CA ALA A 21 -11.22 -12.51 -7.22
C ALA A 21 -11.52 -14.02 -7.39
N GLU A 22 -11.53 -14.51 -8.61
CA GLU A 22 -11.74 -15.90 -8.97
C GLU A 22 -10.58 -16.73 -8.49
N SER A 23 -10.88 -17.44 -7.43
CA SER A 23 -10.11 -18.53 -6.84
C SER A 23 -8.63 -18.23 -6.63
N CYS A 24 -8.36 -17.74 -5.48
CA CYS A 24 -7.03 -17.73 -4.92
C CYS A 24 -6.52 -19.17 -4.68
N HIS A 25 -6.31 -19.95 -5.75
CA HIS A 25 -5.64 -21.26 -5.60
C HIS A 25 -4.30 -21.11 -4.88
N TRP A 26 -3.62 -20.00 -5.10
CA TRP A 26 -2.41 -19.63 -4.39
C TRP A 26 -2.65 -19.15 -2.95
N SER A 27 -3.88 -18.82 -2.53
CA SER A 27 -4.19 -18.53 -1.13
C SER A 27 -4.16 -19.79 -0.25
N SER A 28 -4.15 -20.98 -0.85
CA SER A 28 -3.95 -22.25 -0.14
C SER A 28 -2.48 -22.50 0.23
N GLN A 29 -1.53 -21.75 -0.34
CA GLN A 29 -0.14 -21.85 0.04
C GLN A 29 0.08 -21.22 1.43
N PRO A 30 0.76 -21.92 2.36
CA PRO A 30 1.03 -21.37 3.67
C PRO A 30 1.97 -20.17 3.58
N ILE A 31 1.61 -19.10 4.28
CA ILE A 31 2.53 -17.97 4.49
C ILE A 31 3.29 -18.25 5.78
N THR A 32 4.59 -18.46 5.66
CA THR A 32 5.48 -18.73 6.79
C THR A 32 6.52 -17.65 6.94
N PHE A 33 6.97 -17.41 8.17
CA PHE A 33 8.08 -16.52 8.49
C PHE A 33 9.14 -17.31 9.25
N ASP A 34 10.39 -17.18 8.84
CA ASP A 34 11.53 -17.87 9.44
C ASP A 34 12.74 -16.93 9.60
N HIS A 35 13.89 -17.49 9.98
CA HIS A 35 15.11 -16.73 10.24
C HIS A 35 15.65 -15.99 8.98
N HIS A 36 15.33 -16.44 7.76
CA HIS A 36 15.71 -15.76 6.54
C HIS A 36 14.92 -14.47 6.30
N ASP A 37 13.79 -14.30 6.98
CA ASP A 37 13.00 -13.06 6.91
C ASP A 37 13.64 -11.93 7.71
N TYR A 38 14.48 -12.23 8.68
CA TYR A 38 15.13 -11.23 9.52
C TYR A 38 16.33 -10.59 8.82
N SER A 39 16.43 -9.26 8.96
CA SER A 39 17.59 -8.51 8.52
C SER A 39 18.46 -8.14 9.72
N ALA A 40 19.78 -8.29 9.58
CA ALA A 40 20.73 -7.88 10.61
C ALA A 40 20.70 -6.36 10.89
N SER A 41 20.11 -5.57 10.01
CA SER A 41 19.95 -4.12 10.17
C SER A 41 18.84 -3.73 11.15
N ILE A 42 17.94 -4.64 11.51
CA ILE A 42 16.85 -4.36 12.45
C ILE A 42 17.37 -4.44 13.88
N ARG A 43 17.77 -3.28 14.41
CA ARG A 43 18.34 -3.20 15.78
C ARG A 43 17.30 -3.36 16.88
N ARG A 44 16.04 -3.01 16.64
CA ARG A 44 14.93 -3.10 17.61
C ARG A 44 13.67 -3.56 16.89
N ALA A 45 13.38 -4.84 16.99
CA ALA A 45 12.14 -5.41 16.46
C ALA A 45 10.90 -4.73 17.06
N GLY A 46 9.91 -4.44 16.22
CA GLY A 46 8.64 -3.84 16.63
C GLY A 46 8.63 -2.32 16.83
N TRP A 47 9.77 -1.64 16.73
CA TRP A 47 9.85 -0.17 16.84
C TRP A 47 9.83 0.55 15.50
N ALA A 48 10.31 -0.10 14.46
CA ALA A 48 10.32 0.48 13.13
C ALA A 48 8.98 0.27 12.44
N ALA A 49 8.54 1.28 11.69
CA ALA A 49 7.36 1.19 10.84
C ALA A 49 7.66 0.29 9.63
N LEU A 50 6.66 -0.47 9.20
CA LEU A 50 6.73 -1.22 7.96
C LEU A 50 6.45 -0.26 6.80
N VAL A 51 7.48 0.11 6.06
CA VAL A 51 7.41 1.04 4.93
C VAL A 51 7.79 0.32 3.65
N LEU A 52 6.92 0.41 2.64
CA LEU A 52 7.10 -0.26 1.36
C LEU A 52 7.08 0.74 0.20
N ASP A 53 7.41 0.25 -1.00
CA ASP A 53 7.53 1.02 -2.23
C ASP A 53 6.67 0.47 -3.38
N PRO A 54 5.35 0.44 -3.22
CA PRO A 54 4.44 -0.03 -4.27
C PRO A 54 4.40 0.91 -5.48
N ILE A 55 3.81 0.40 -6.56
CA ILE A 55 3.35 1.25 -7.66
C ILE A 55 1.88 1.59 -7.39
N ILE A 56 1.53 2.87 -7.38
CA ILE A 56 0.16 3.36 -7.21
C ILE A 56 -0.22 4.20 -8.41
N ASP A 57 -1.25 3.81 -9.11
CA ASP A 57 -1.77 4.43 -10.35
C ASP A 57 -0.67 4.73 -11.38
N GLY A 58 0.33 3.84 -11.49
CA GLY A 58 1.45 3.95 -12.41
C GLY A 58 2.62 4.80 -11.90
N TYR A 59 2.57 5.32 -10.68
CA TYR A 59 3.67 6.04 -10.04
C TYR A 59 4.40 5.15 -9.05
N HIS A 60 5.72 5.20 -9.03
CA HIS A 60 6.52 4.50 -8.04
C HIS A 60 6.58 5.31 -6.74
N PHE A 61 5.95 4.78 -5.70
CA PHE A 61 6.00 5.34 -4.36
C PHE A 61 7.22 4.76 -3.62
N THR A 62 7.86 5.55 -2.81
CA THR A 62 9.08 5.13 -2.09
C THR A 62 8.89 5.05 -0.58
N ARG A 63 7.78 5.61 -0.07
CA ARG A 63 7.51 5.71 1.37
C ARG A 63 6.02 5.56 1.66
N VAL A 64 5.52 4.33 1.56
CA VAL A 64 4.13 4.00 1.91
C VAL A 64 4.13 3.25 3.23
N LEU A 65 3.44 3.81 4.22
CA LEU A 65 3.28 3.20 5.54
C LEU A 65 2.25 2.08 5.47
N MET A 66 2.61 0.90 5.94
CA MET A 66 1.70 -0.23 6.13
C MET A 66 1.19 -0.23 7.57
N ASP A 67 -0.06 0.18 7.79
CA ASP A 67 -0.64 0.37 9.12
C ASP A 67 -1.88 -0.49 9.33
N GLY A 68 -1.71 -1.65 9.93
CA GLY A 68 -2.82 -2.55 10.29
C GLY A 68 -3.76 -1.98 11.37
N GLY A 69 -3.39 -0.91 12.04
CA GLY A 69 -4.25 -0.19 12.99
C GLY A 69 -5.26 0.74 12.33
N SER A 70 -4.97 1.19 11.09
CA SER A 70 -5.86 2.07 10.34
C SER A 70 -6.96 1.29 9.62
N SER A 71 -8.20 1.79 9.68
CA SER A 71 -9.31 1.27 8.87
C SER A 71 -9.35 1.84 7.44
N LEU A 72 -8.59 2.90 7.19
CA LEU A 72 -8.60 3.64 5.92
C LEU A 72 -7.25 3.56 5.24
N ASN A 73 -7.27 3.68 3.90
CA ASN A 73 -6.08 4.03 3.14
C ASN A 73 -6.07 5.54 2.95
N LEU A 74 -4.94 6.17 3.17
CA LEU A 74 -4.77 7.62 3.04
C LEU A 74 -3.75 7.94 1.95
N ILE A 75 -4.03 9.01 1.22
CA ILE A 75 -3.04 9.66 0.36
C ILE A 75 -3.07 11.16 0.65
N TYR A 76 -1.92 11.79 0.65
CA TYR A 76 -1.82 13.19 1.05
C TYR A 76 -2.04 14.12 -0.15
N GLN A 77 -2.66 15.27 0.11
CA GLN A 77 -3.05 16.22 -0.93
C GLN A 77 -1.89 16.66 -1.81
N ASN A 78 -0.71 16.91 -1.22
CA ASN A 78 0.48 17.28 -1.99
C ASN A 78 0.87 16.18 -2.99
N ILE A 79 0.70 14.91 -2.63
CA ILE A 79 0.98 13.78 -3.52
C ILE A 79 -0.02 13.71 -4.67
N ILE A 80 -1.30 13.96 -4.39
CA ILE A 80 -2.34 14.03 -5.43
C ILE A 80 -2.02 15.14 -6.44
N CYS A 81 -1.59 16.30 -5.96
CA CYS A 81 -1.15 17.40 -6.82
C CYS A 81 0.07 17.02 -7.68
N GLU A 82 1.07 16.35 -7.09
CA GLU A 82 2.26 15.86 -7.80
C GLU A 82 1.92 14.81 -8.87
N MET A 83 0.91 13.97 -8.61
CA MET A 83 0.44 12.96 -9.57
C MET A 83 -0.35 13.56 -10.72
N GLY A 84 -0.82 14.81 -10.61
CA GLY A 84 -1.68 15.43 -11.63
C GLY A 84 -2.98 14.66 -11.85
N ILE A 85 -3.57 14.15 -10.76
CA ILE A 85 -4.84 13.41 -10.83
C ILE A 85 -5.94 14.33 -11.35
N ASP A 86 -6.72 13.82 -12.32
CA ASP A 86 -7.90 14.50 -12.83
C ASP A 86 -8.93 14.71 -11.71
N PRO A 87 -9.32 15.95 -11.41
CA PRO A 87 -10.30 16.26 -10.37
C PRO A 87 -11.63 15.51 -10.53
N THR A 88 -11.99 15.13 -11.75
CA THR A 88 -13.24 14.36 -12.01
C THR A 88 -13.22 12.96 -11.42
N LYS A 89 -12.04 12.42 -11.13
CA LYS A 89 -11.87 11.12 -10.46
C LYS A 89 -12.02 11.20 -8.94
N ILE A 90 -12.07 12.40 -8.38
CA ILE A 90 -12.17 12.63 -6.95
C ILE A 90 -13.65 12.71 -6.56
N CYS A 91 -14.07 11.76 -5.73
CA CYS A 91 -15.43 11.71 -5.20
C CYS A 91 -15.50 12.41 -3.84
N HIS A 92 -16.53 13.22 -3.63
CA HIS A 92 -16.80 13.77 -2.31
C HIS A 92 -17.16 12.65 -1.33
N SER A 93 -16.49 12.62 -0.19
CA SER A 93 -16.71 11.67 0.89
C SER A 93 -16.78 12.44 2.22
N LYS A 94 -17.76 12.12 3.05
CA LYS A 94 -17.87 12.69 4.40
C LYS A 94 -17.32 11.73 5.45
N THR A 95 -16.11 11.25 5.25
CA THR A 95 -15.48 10.32 6.19
C THR A 95 -14.67 11.09 7.22
N THR A 96 -14.97 10.86 8.48
CA THR A 96 -14.17 11.34 9.61
C THR A 96 -13.39 10.17 10.16
N PHE A 97 -12.10 10.28 10.31
CA PHE A 97 -11.32 9.30 11.06
C PHE A 97 -10.77 9.93 12.34
N LYS A 98 -10.79 9.15 13.39
CA LYS A 98 -10.21 9.52 14.68
C LYS A 98 -8.96 8.69 14.89
N GLY A 99 -7.88 9.34 15.26
CA GLY A 99 -6.70 8.66 15.78
C GLY A 99 -6.99 7.98 17.12
N VAL A 100 -6.08 7.18 17.59
CA VAL A 100 -6.17 6.52 18.91
C VAL A 100 -6.06 7.54 20.05
N THR A 101 -5.45 8.69 19.80
CA THR A 101 -5.34 9.80 20.76
C THR A 101 -6.62 10.63 20.76
N PRO A 102 -7.09 11.08 21.94
CA PRO A 102 -8.20 12.03 22.04
C PRO A 102 -7.87 13.34 21.31
N GLY A 103 -8.75 13.77 20.43
CA GLY A 103 -8.59 15.02 19.69
C GLY A 103 -9.68 15.18 18.62
N PRO A 104 -9.79 16.36 18.01
CA PRO A 104 -10.69 16.53 16.88
C PRO A 104 -10.25 15.56 15.76
N GLY A 105 -11.16 14.71 15.31
CA GLY A 105 -10.89 13.79 14.21
C GLY A 105 -10.46 14.55 12.96
N ALA A 106 -9.59 13.96 12.16
CA ALA A 106 -9.28 14.50 10.85
C ALA A 106 -10.42 14.17 9.88
N HIS A 107 -10.85 15.19 9.15
CA HIS A 107 -11.90 15.05 8.14
C HIS A 107 -11.27 14.79 6.78
N CYS A 108 -11.68 13.70 6.15
CA CYS A 108 -11.41 13.46 4.75
C CYS A 108 -12.69 13.73 3.96
N THR A 109 -12.68 14.80 3.18
CA THR A 109 -13.85 15.22 2.41
C THR A 109 -13.91 14.61 1.02
N CYS A 110 -12.84 13.96 0.60
CA CYS A 110 -12.69 13.40 -0.74
C CYS A 110 -12.03 12.03 -0.69
N SER A 111 -12.44 11.19 -1.63
CA SER A 111 -11.83 9.87 -1.86
C SER A 111 -11.66 9.61 -3.36
N LEU A 112 -10.77 8.70 -3.69
CA LEU A 112 -10.55 8.25 -5.07
C LEU A 112 -10.12 6.79 -5.09
N LEU A 113 -10.41 6.12 -6.20
CA LEU A 113 -10.02 4.74 -6.42
C LEU A 113 -8.70 4.71 -7.20
N LEU A 114 -7.67 4.08 -6.64
CA LEU A 114 -6.36 3.96 -7.27
C LEU A 114 -5.93 2.49 -7.34
N LYS A 115 -5.27 2.14 -8.43
CA LYS A 115 -4.68 0.82 -8.60
C LYS A 115 -3.35 0.73 -7.87
N VAL A 116 -3.24 -0.24 -6.96
CA VAL A 116 -2.01 -0.53 -6.21
C VAL A 116 -1.41 -1.84 -6.71
N ILE A 117 -0.11 -1.86 -6.92
CA ILE A 117 0.63 -3.04 -7.35
C ILE A 117 1.74 -3.32 -6.34
N PHE A 118 1.75 -4.56 -5.85
CA PHE A 118 2.84 -5.14 -5.07
C PHE A 118 3.46 -6.33 -5.78
N GLY A 119 4.76 -6.48 -5.64
CA GLY A 119 5.51 -7.61 -6.14
C GLY A 119 6.56 -7.25 -7.18
N PHE A 120 6.96 -8.25 -7.94
CA PHE A 120 8.03 -8.19 -8.92
C PHE A 120 7.46 -8.43 -10.32
N PRO A 121 8.19 -8.08 -11.39
CA PRO A 121 7.68 -8.22 -12.77
C PRO A 121 7.16 -9.59 -13.16
N ASP A 122 7.70 -10.63 -12.56
CA ASP A 122 7.34 -12.03 -12.80
C ASP A 122 6.29 -12.57 -11.81
N ASN A 123 6.13 -11.94 -10.64
CA ASN A 123 5.16 -12.33 -9.62
C ASN A 123 4.62 -11.11 -8.88
N PHE A 124 3.47 -10.59 -9.30
CA PHE A 124 2.86 -9.39 -8.72
C PHE A 124 1.35 -9.53 -8.59
N ARG A 125 0.78 -8.68 -7.73
CA ARG A 125 -0.65 -8.49 -7.59
C ARG A 125 -1.03 -7.04 -7.74
N SER A 126 -2.23 -6.83 -8.25
CA SER A 126 -2.81 -5.52 -8.50
C SER A 126 -4.23 -5.49 -7.94
N GLU A 127 -4.51 -4.54 -7.06
CA GLU A 127 -5.83 -4.33 -6.47
C GLU A 127 -6.24 -2.85 -6.61
N ASN A 128 -7.53 -2.61 -6.78
CA ASN A 128 -8.08 -1.26 -6.72
C ASN A 128 -8.47 -0.97 -5.27
N LEU A 129 -7.90 0.07 -4.70
CA LEU A 129 -8.14 0.48 -3.32
C LEU A 129 -8.74 1.89 -3.27
N SER A 130 -9.67 2.10 -2.34
CA SER A 130 -10.22 3.42 -2.06
C SER A 130 -9.25 4.18 -1.15
N PHE A 131 -8.81 5.35 -1.58
CA PHE A 131 -7.97 6.25 -0.81
C PHE A 131 -8.76 7.48 -0.39
N HIS A 132 -8.62 7.86 0.87
CA HIS A 132 -9.11 9.13 1.38
C HIS A 132 -7.99 10.17 1.31
N ILE A 133 -8.32 11.37 0.86
CA ILE A 133 -7.35 12.45 0.72
C ILE A 133 -7.20 13.14 2.07
N ALA A 134 -6.01 13.07 2.62
CA ALA A 134 -5.66 13.76 3.87
C ALA A 134 -5.08 15.15 3.58
N LEU A 135 -5.61 16.15 4.26
CA LEU A 135 -5.20 17.55 4.07
C LEU A 135 -3.98 17.94 4.89
N PHE A 136 -3.60 17.12 5.86
CA PHE A 136 -2.39 17.35 6.66
C PHE A 136 -1.15 16.77 5.99
N GLN A 137 0.01 17.25 6.38
CA GLN A 137 1.30 16.76 5.88
C GLN A 137 1.79 15.56 6.69
N SER A 138 2.50 14.67 6.03
CA SER A 138 3.13 13.50 6.62
C SER A 138 4.53 13.28 6.04
N GLY A 139 5.37 12.58 6.77
CA GLY A 139 6.64 12.07 6.26
C GLY A 139 6.47 10.90 5.29
N PHE A 140 5.25 10.36 5.15
CA PHE A 140 4.90 9.31 4.19
C PHE A 140 4.15 9.89 2.99
N GLN A 141 4.16 9.18 1.88
CA GLN A 141 3.43 9.54 0.66
C GLN A 141 1.99 9.03 0.67
N ALA A 142 1.80 7.90 1.33
CA ALA A 142 0.49 7.27 1.53
C ALA A 142 0.54 6.36 2.76
N LEU A 143 -0.64 5.97 3.23
CA LEU A 143 -0.84 4.97 4.26
C LEU A 143 -1.81 3.92 3.73
N LEU A 144 -1.46 2.66 3.87
CA LEU A 144 -2.32 1.53 3.55
C LEU A 144 -2.80 0.85 4.85
N GLY A 145 -4.10 0.85 5.03
CA GLY A 145 -4.77 0.30 6.19
C GLY A 145 -5.26 -1.14 6.01
N ARG A 146 -6.12 -1.58 6.93
CA ARG A 146 -6.65 -2.96 6.95
C ARG A 146 -7.35 -3.39 5.66
N GLU A 147 -7.99 -2.46 4.94
CA GLU A 147 -8.60 -2.77 3.64
C GLU A 147 -7.56 -3.29 2.65
N ALA A 148 -6.39 -2.66 2.58
CA ALA A 148 -5.29 -3.11 1.72
C ALA A 148 -4.79 -4.50 2.12
N PHE A 149 -4.58 -4.74 3.42
CA PHE A 149 -4.19 -6.07 3.91
C PHE A 149 -5.20 -7.15 3.53
N ALA A 150 -6.49 -6.86 3.70
CA ALA A 150 -7.56 -7.80 3.36
C ALA A 150 -7.63 -8.07 1.84
N ARG A 151 -7.56 -7.02 1.02
CA ARG A 151 -7.62 -7.15 -0.44
C ARG A 151 -6.46 -7.96 -1.00
N PHE A 152 -5.26 -7.75 -0.47
CA PHE A 152 -4.06 -8.47 -0.88
C PHE A 152 -3.89 -9.82 -0.17
N ASN A 153 -4.73 -10.17 0.81
CA ASN A 153 -4.48 -11.29 1.71
C ASN A 153 -3.06 -11.21 2.32
N ALA A 154 -2.65 -10.00 2.67
CA ALA A 154 -1.29 -9.70 3.08
C ALA A 154 -1.11 -9.87 4.58
N MET A 155 -0.01 -10.50 4.96
CA MET A 155 0.38 -10.75 6.34
C MET A 155 1.64 -9.95 6.69
N PRO A 156 1.54 -8.93 7.56
CA PRO A 156 2.70 -8.19 8.02
C PRO A 156 3.38 -8.93 9.17
N HIS A 157 4.70 -8.94 9.15
CA HIS A 157 5.52 -9.39 10.26
C HIS A 157 6.44 -8.25 10.70
N TYR A 158 6.03 -7.52 11.72
CA TYR A 158 6.71 -6.30 12.16
C TYR A 158 8.10 -6.57 12.75
N ALA A 159 8.34 -7.75 13.33
CA ALA A 159 9.65 -8.09 13.87
C ALA A 159 10.72 -8.21 12.78
N SER A 160 10.38 -8.65 11.59
CA SER A 160 11.29 -8.75 10.45
C SER A 160 11.05 -7.67 9.39
N LEU A 161 10.11 -6.75 9.62
CA LEU A 161 9.68 -5.73 8.66
C LEU A 161 9.41 -6.33 7.27
N THR A 162 8.67 -7.42 7.25
CA THR A 162 8.35 -8.16 6.02
C THR A 162 6.84 -8.22 5.83
N LEU A 163 6.39 -7.95 4.60
CA LEU A 163 5.02 -8.21 4.18
C LEU A 163 5.01 -9.39 3.23
N LYS A 164 4.22 -10.41 3.52
CA LYS A 164 4.01 -11.54 2.61
C LYS A 164 2.57 -11.63 2.18
N MET A 165 2.37 -11.98 0.92
CA MET A 165 1.05 -12.16 0.34
C MET A 165 1.07 -13.27 -0.71
N PRO A 166 -0.07 -13.94 -0.95
CA PRO A 166 -0.17 -14.87 -2.05
C PRO A 166 -0.04 -14.14 -3.38
N GLY A 167 0.66 -14.71 -4.33
CA GLY A 167 0.80 -14.23 -5.70
C GLY A 167 0.51 -15.33 -6.71
N PRO A 168 0.36 -15.00 -8.00
CA PRO A 168 0.03 -15.95 -9.04
C PRO A 168 1.10 -17.01 -9.27
N ARG A 169 2.33 -16.77 -8.84
CA ARG A 169 3.47 -17.71 -8.95
C ARG A 169 4.08 -18.06 -7.60
N GLY A 170 3.29 -18.09 -6.53
CA GLY A 170 3.76 -18.36 -5.19
C GLY A 170 3.73 -17.12 -4.30
N ILE A 171 4.27 -17.24 -3.11
CA ILE A 171 4.25 -16.15 -2.13
C ILE A 171 5.14 -14.99 -2.57
N ILE A 172 4.57 -13.79 -2.60
CA ILE A 172 5.29 -12.53 -2.76
C ILE A 172 5.79 -12.13 -1.39
N SER A 173 7.09 -11.89 -1.25
CA SER A 173 7.73 -11.44 -0.01
C SER A 173 8.39 -10.09 -0.24
N LEU A 174 7.96 -9.08 0.52
CA LEU A 174 8.44 -7.71 0.40
C LEU A 174 9.10 -7.30 1.72
N LYS A 175 10.32 -6.76 1.62
CA LYS A 175 11.07 -6.24 2.77
C LYS A 175 10.80 -4.76 2.95
N GLY A 176 10.53 -4.36 4.19
CA GLY A 176 10.40 -2.95 4.54
C GLY A 176 11.72 -2.19 4.41
N LYS A 177 11.60 -0.92 4.08
CA LYS A 177 12.72 0.03 4.06
C LYS A 177 12.84 0.73 5.42
N HIS A 178 14.03 1.01 5.86
CA HIS A 178 14.36 1.78 7.07
C HIS A 178 15.33 2.89 6.76
#